data_f5c9c1f325265b98135b8632eed2c357
#
_entry.id   f5c9c1f325265b98135b8632eed2c357
#
_cell.length_a   1.000
_cell.length_b   1.000
_cell.length_c   1.000
_cell.angle_alpha   90.00
_cell.angle_beta   90.00
_cell.angle_gamma   90.00
#
_symmetry.space_group_name_H-M   'P 1'
#
loop_
_entity.id
_entity.type
_entity.pdbx_description
1 polymer ?
#
loop_
_entity_poly.entity_id
_entity_poly.type
_entity_poly.pdbx_seq_one_letter_code
_entity_poly.pdbx_strand_id
1 'polypeptide(L)'
;MANFYDASRSELNVNEGWLTGDTTRYRDVALRVLAMPTVLVNDARATSFSYDTASATLHLPSVVYEGRAYSGVRVEGARFEVLRVGSTAAGTVQAFPGAQGFGALASGGRGGRVIAVTTLNPTGPGSLQAALDEEGPRTVVFTVSGLIDAAIHLTRGDVTIAGQTSPGGISIRQFHTTEEPFCDQSISCIAGSRRADNWILRHVRIRPDGRHDDGLRMRYTRRAIVDQVSIGGATDEAVEISFANDVTIQNSIIAETVGEHADRGGVLINYSNPAQGYALTRLALHHNVFNRILGRYPEFSRESAAAAGSVMDVELSNNLYWDMGYFIDVNNTTVSASDSGQPIYYRMNLVGNQAIVRGPTQPEPNRYGLIHIATPQGASPLTSTWFSGNRVSLYPGRSDYALMYCCNDYPDQTPASTPPVWAASSRHDFPFISYTDAANLAPLAVARAGSFPRDPMDQRLMGAVERGEIAPQARSINPAGDGSALPVGIAQAAPADSDGDGMSDAWEVERGLNPSVQDHNGTQLSLQWLGVAGYTNLEVYLHELSEQRIRQGR
;
A
#
# COMPACT_ATOMS: atom_id res chain seq x y z
N MET A 1 10.46 5.30 -9.00
CA MET A 1 11.04 4.14 -8.27
C MET A 1 12.28 3.67 -9.00
N ALA A 2 13.26 3.11 -8.31
CA ALA A 2 14.41 2.53 -8.96
C ALA A 2 14.00 1.28 -9.75
N ASN A 3 14.59 1.07 -10.92
CA ASN A 3 14.49 -0.21 -11.60
C ASN A 3 15.10 -1.29 -10.70
N PHE A 4 14.56 -2.48 -10.73
CA PHE A 4 14.97 -3.56 -9.85
C PHE A 4 15.37 -4.81 -10.66
N TYR A 5 16.49 -5.43 -10.28
CA TYR A 5 16.94 -6.70 -10.83
C TYR A 5 16.80 -7.82 -9.79
N ASP A 6 16.01 -8.82 -10.11
CA ASP A 6 15.89 -10.04 -9.33
C ASP A 6 16.88 -11.09 -9.83
N ALA A 7 17.97 -11.25 -9.10
CA ALA A 7 19.02 -12.20 -9.47
C ALA A 7 18.55 -13.67 -9.41
N SER A 8 17.61 -14.01 -8.53
CA SER A 8 17.10 -15.38 -8.39
C SER A 8 16.29 -15.85 -9.60
N ARG A 9 15.73 -14.90 -10.35
CA ARG A 9 14.92 -15.14 -11.54
C ARG A 9 15.58 -14.69 -12.82
N SER A 10 16.70 -13.98 -12.70
CA SER A 10 17.31 -13.26 -13.83
C SER A 10 16.33 -12.29 -14.50
N GLU A 11 15.47 -11.63 -13.70
CA GLU A 11 14.47 -10.71 -14.19
C GLU A 11 14.83 -9.26 -13.85
N LEU A 12 14.79 -8.39 -14.87
CA LEU A 12 14.87 -6.95 -14.71
C LEU A 12 13.47 -6.35 -14.77
N ASN A 13 13.03 -5.74 -13.70
CA ASN A 13 11.76 -5.03 -13.63
C ASN A 13 12.01 -3.54 -13.87
N VAL A 14 11.33 -2.99 -14.85
CA VAL A 14 11.49 -1.61 -15.29
C VAL A 14 10.16 -0.90 -15.20
N ASN A 15 10.12 0.17 -14.42
CA ASN A 15 8.88 0.92 -14.24
C ASN A 15 8.42 1.60 -15.51
N GLU A 16 9.36 2.15 -16.27
CA GLU A 16 9.05 2.86 -17.49
C GLU A 16 10.28 3.00 -18.39
N GLY A 17 10.10 2.89 -19.70
CA GLY A 17 11.19 3.10 -20.64
C GLY A 17 10.88 2.67 -22.07
N TRP A 18 11.90 2.72 -22.91
CA TRP A 18 11.86 2.29 -24.32
C TRP A 18 12.47 0.91 -24.46
N LEU A 19 11.72 -0.03 -25.01
CA LEU A 19 12.17 -1.42 -25.16
C LEU A 19 12.81 -1.75 -26.51
N THR A 20 12.52 -0.96 -27.53
CA THR A 20 12.82 -1.35 -28.92
C THR A 20 13.59 -0.29 -29.70
N GLY A 21 14.15 0.73 -29.05
CA GLY A 21 14.82 1.82 -29.75
C GLY A 21 13.88 2.73 -30.57
N ASP A 22 12.58 2.51 -30.49
CA ASP A 22 11.55 3.39 -31.05
C ASP A 22 11.16 4.48 -30.04
N THR A 23 10.24 5.35 -30.40
CA THR A 23 9.72 6.39 -29.54
C THR A 23 8.61 5.90 -28.61
N THR A 24 8.26 4.63 -28.65
CA THR A 24 7.19 4.05 -27.84
C THR A 24 7.67 3.83 -26.43
N ARG A 25 6.97 4.42 -25.48
CA ARG A 25 7.21 4.26 -24.06
C ARG A 25 6.36 3.14 -23.49
N TYR A 26 7.02 2.23 -22.80
CA TYR A 26 6.40 1.10 -22.14
C TYR A 26 6.47 1.26 -20.63
N ARG A 27 5.47 0.77 -19.92
CA ARG A 27 5.42 0.77 -18.46
C ARG A 27 5.35 -0.64 -17.92
N ASP A 28 5.77 -0.77 -16.67
CA ASP A 28 5.65 -2.02 -15.92
C ASP A 28 6.17 -3.23 -16.71
N VAL A 29 7.40 -3.09 -17.17
CA VAL A 29 8.02 -4.09 -18.02
C VAL A 29 8.81 -5.07 -17.17
N ALA A 30 8.54 -6.35 -17.35
CA ALA A 30 9.36 -7.42 -16.83
C ALA A 30 10.15 -8.07 -17.97
N LEU A 31 11.47 -8.06 -17.85
CA LEU A 31 12.41 -8.61 -18.82
C LEU A 31 13.18 -9.77 -18.18
N ARG A 32 13.15 -10.94 -18.78
CA ARG A 32 14.10 -11.99 -18.41
C ARG A 32 15.44 -11.69 -19.06
N VAL A 33 16.47 -11.58 -18.23
CA VAL A 33 17.83 -11.33 -18.70
C VAL A 33 18.43 -12.63 -19.24
N LEU A 34 18.72 -12.67 -20.53
CA LEU A 34 19.33 -13.81 -21.19
C LEU A 34 20.86 -13.69 -21.25
N ALA A 35 21.37 -12.47 -21.35
CA ALA A 35 22.80 -12.19 -21.31
C ALA A 35 23.08 -10.73 -20.94
N MET A 36 24.10 -10.50 -20.13
CA MET A 36 24.65 -9.19 -19.75
C MET A 36 26.21 -9.26 -19.77
N PRO A 37 26.84 -9.30 -20.93
CA PRO A 37 28.27 -9.57 -20.97
C PRO A 37 29.16 -8.43 -20.47
N THR A 38 28.70 -7.17 -20.55
CA THR A 38 29.48 -6.01 -20.09
C THR A 38 28.58 -5.04 -19.34
N VAL A 39 28.89 -4.77 -18.08
CA VAL A 39 28.15 -3.83 -17.22
C VAL A 39 29.09 -2.67 -16.85
N LEU A 40 28.66 -1.45 -17.16
CA LEU A 40 29.33 -0.20 -16.79
C LEU A 40 28.44 0.55 -15.79
N VAL A 41 29.03 1.00 -14.70
CA VAL A 41 28.35 1.81 -13.69
C VAL A 41 28.86 3.25 -13.71
N ASN A 42 28.07 4.20 -13.22
CA ASN A 42 28.35 5.64 -13.25
C ASN A 42 28.54 6.19 -14.69
N ASP A 43 27.89 5.59 -15.68
CA ASP A 43 27.88 6.11 -17.04
C ASP A 43 26.94 7.31 -17.15
N ALA A 44 27.51 8.50 -17.38
CA ALA A 44 26.74 9.74 -17.52
C ALA A 44 25.75 9.74 -18.70
N ARG A 45 25.86 8.80 -19.63
CA ARG A 45 24.94 8.64 -20.76
C ARG A 45 23.67 7.88 -20.40
N ALA A 46 23.65 7.15 -19.30
CA ALA A 46 22.49 6.42 -18.82
C ALA A 46 21.56 7.31 -17.98
N THR A 47 21.01 8.35 -18.61
CA THR A 47 20.15 9.35 -17.94
C THR A 47 18.68 8.96 -17.90
N SER A 48 18.27 8.01 -18.74
CA SER A 48 16.91 7.45 -18.78
C SER A 48 16.97 5.96 -19.05
N PHE A 49 15.91 5.24 -18.69
CA PHE A 49 15.81 3.86 -19.12
C PHE A 49 15.61 3.79 -20.64
N SER A 50 16.44 3.02 -21.33
CA SER A 50 16.23 2.67 -22.72
C SER A 50 16.97 1.39 -23.08
N TYR A 51 16.44 0.64 -24.02
CA TYR A 51 17.11 -0.50 -24.63
C TYR A 51 17.17 -0.30 -26.13
N ASP A 52 18.39 -0.18 -26.64
CA ASP A 52 18.67 -0.13 -28.08
C ASP A 52 18.86 -1.54 -28.62
N THR A 53 17.91 -2.00 -29.39
CA THR A 53 17.94 -3.35 -29.99
C THR A 53 19.02 -3.52 -31.05
N ALA A 54 19.44 -2.44 -31.73
CA ALA A 54 20.45 -2.50 -32.78
C ALA A 54 21.84 -2.69 -32.21
N SER A 55 22.15 -2.01 -31.12
CA SER A 55 23.45 -2.13 -30.42
C SER A 55 23.38 -3.14 -29.26
N ALA A 56 22.22 -3.72 -28.96
CA ALA A 56 21.97 -4.54 -27.77
C ALA A 56 22.44 -3.85 -26.47
N THR A 57 22.20 -2.55 -26.36
CA THR A 57 22.67 -1.74 -25.25
C THR A 57 21.48 -1.31 -24.38
N LEU A 58 21.55 -1.66 -23.10
CA LEU A 58 20.60 -1.24 -22.07
C LEU A 58 21.17 -0.06 -21.29
N HIS A 59 20.35 0.98 -21.09
CA HIS A 59 20.66 2.12 -20.25
C HIS A 59 19.67 2.17 -19.07
N LEU A 60 20.21 2.33 -17.86
CA LEU A 60 19.43 2.45 -16.62
C LEU A 60 19.91 3.69 -15.85
N PRO A 61 19.05 4.68 -15.58
CA PRO A 61 19.43 5.84 -14.77
C PRO A 61 19.78 5.43 -13.33
N SER A 62 19.07 4.43 -12.82
CA SER A 62 19.38 3.78 -11.56
C SER A 62 18.84 2.35 -11.54
N VAL A 63 19.49 1.48 -10.80
CA VAL A 63 19.04 0.11 -10.54
C VAL A 63 19.47 -0.32 -9.15
N VAL A 64 18.62 -1.08 -8.48
CA VAL A 64 18.97 -1.77 -7.23
C VAL A 64 19.33 -3.21 -7.57
N TYR A 65 20.54 -3.61 -7.20
CA TYR A 65 21.04 -4.96 -7.34
C TYR A 65 21.65 -5.42 -6.02
N GLU A 66 21.23 -6.56 -5.51
CA GLU A 66 21.65 -7.10 -4.21
C GLU A 66 21.63 -6.05 -3.07
N GLY A 67 20.56 -5.24 -3.02
CA GLY A 67 20.38 -4.21 -2.01
C GLY A 67 21.25 -2.97 -2.16
N ARG A 68 22.06 -2.87 -3.20
CA ARG A 68 22.87 -1.69 -3.50
C ARG A 68 22.27 -0.91 -4.65
N ALA A 69 22.15 0.40 -4.49
CA ALA A 69 21.75 1.30 -5.56
C ALA A 69 22.95 1.66 -6.44
N TYR A 70 22.78 1.48 -7.73
CA TYR A 70 23.76 1.88 -8.76
C TYR A 70 23.11 2.96 -9.62
N SER A 71 23.86 3.98 -9.96
CA SER A 71 23.42 5.05 -10.85
C SER A 71 24.16 5.00 -12.18
N GLY A 72 23.47 5.43 -13.26
CA GLY A 72 24.07 5.50 -14.58
C GLY A 72 24.60 4.14 -15.06
N VAL A 73 23.76 3.10 -15.03
CA VAL A 73 24.18 1.74 -15.45
C VAL A 73 23.94 1.57 -16.93
N ARG A 74 24.98 1.13 -17.65
CA ARG A 74 24.92 0.74 -19.06
C ARG A 74 25.38 -0.71 -19.20
N VAL A 75 24.58 -1.50 -19.91
CA VAL A 75 24.89 -2.90 -20.20
C VAL A 75 25.00 -3.08 -21.71
N GLU A 76 26.18 -3.47 -22.20
CA GLU A 76 26.42 -3.72 -23.61
C GLU A 76 26.29 -5.21 -23.92
N GLY A 77 25.70 -5.53 -25.08
CA GLY A 77 25.43 -6.90 -25.51
C GLY A 77 24.28 -7.56 -24.69
N ALA A 78 23.45 -6.76 -24.04
CA ALA A 78 22.33 -7.23 -23.27
C ALA A 78 21.29 -7.90 -24.18
N ARG A 79 20.81 -9.08 -23.78
CA ARG A 79 19.70 -9.76 -24.45
C ARG A 79 18.61 -10.07 -23.45
N PHE A 80 17.38 -9.79 -23.85
CA PHE A 80 16.21 -9.96 -23.01
C PHE A 80 15.11 -10.74 -23.72
N GLU A 81 14.35 -11.49 -22.93
CA GLU A 81 13.04 -11.97 -23.29
C GLU A 81 12.01 -11.09 -22.57
N VAL A 82 11.11 -10.48 -23.31
CA VAL A 82 10.03 -9.68 -22.74
C VAL A 82 8.99 -10.63 -22.14
N LEU A 83 8.92 -10.67 -20.82
CA LEU A 83 7.97 -11.51 -20.10
C LEU A 83 6.61 -10.84 -19.97
N ARG A 84 6.61 -9.51 -19.80
CA ARG A 84 5.40 -8.72 -19.65
C ARG A 84 5.67 -7.27 -20.02
N VAL A 85 4.70 -6.67 -20.67
CA VAL A 85 4.58 -5.22 -20.83
C VAL A 85 3.24 -4.83 -20.25
N GLY A 86 3.25 -3.98 -19.24
CA GLY A 86 2.01 -3.42 -18.71
C GLY A 86 1.39 -2.52 -19.78
N SER A 87 0.20 -2.86 -20.27
CA SER A 87 -0.54 -1.98 -21.16
C SER A 87 -1.31 -0.96 -20.33
N THR A 88 -0.84 0.26 -20.28
CA THR A 88 -1.77 1.36 -20.03
C THR A 88 -2.51 1.62 -21.34
N ALA A 89 -3.84 1.52 -21.33
CA ALA A 89 -4.63 2.08 -22.41
C ALA A 89 -4.16 3.52 -22.65
N ALA A 90 -3.96 3.89 -23.90
CA ALA A 90 -3.49 5.23 -24.25
C ALA A 90 -4.35 6.28 -23.51
N GLY A 91 -3.74 7.07 -22.63
CA GLY A 91 -4.42 8.09 -21.84
C GLY A 91 -4.76 7.76 -20.39
N THR A 92 -4.54 6.53 -19.89
CA THR A 92 -4.79 6.21 -18.47
C THR A 92 -3.48 6.20 -17.70
N VAL A 93 -3.26 7.21 -16.85
CA VAL A 93 -2.13 7.24 -15.92
C VAL A 93 -2.51 6.65 -14.57
N GLN A 94 -1.52 6.17 -13.84
CA GLN A 94 -1.70 5.68 -12.47
C GLN A 94 -2.21 6.80 -11.54
N ALA A 95 -2.65 6.44 -10.35
CA ALA A 95 -3.11 7.38 -9.32
C ALA A 95 -2.08 8.50 -9.04
N PHE A 96 -0.82 8.13 -9.01
CA PHE A 96 0.36 8.99 -8.93
C PHE A 96 1.59 8.19 -9.41
N PRO A 97 2.70 8.83 -9.77
CA PRO A 97 3.91 8.09 -10.10
C PRO A 97 4.33 7.16 -8.95
N GLY A 98 4.36 5.86 -9.23
CA GLY A 98 4.68 4.85 -8.23
C GLY A 98 3.49 4.18 -7.54
N ALA A 99 2.26 4.50 -7.91
CA ALA A 99 1.10 3.70 -7.53
C ALA A 99 1.14 2.32 -8.20
N GLN A 100 0.94 1.25 -7.43
CA GLN A 100 1.00 -0.13 -7.92
C GLN A 100 -0.15 -0.97 -7.38
N GLY A 101 -0.33 -2.18 -7.92
CA GLY A 101 -1.39 -3.09 -7.50
C GLY A 101 -2.77 -2.74 -8.06
N PHE A 102 -3.80 -3.35 -7.53
CA PHE A 102 -5.17 -3.26 -8.07
C PHE A 102 -5.77 -1.85 -7.99
N GLY A 103 -5.44 -1.07 -6.94
CA GLY A 103 -5.91 0.31 -6.78
C GLY A 103 -5.11 1.35 -7.58
N ALA A 104 -4.08 0.94 -8.31
CA ALA A 104 -3.15 1.86 -8.98
C ALA A 104 -3.79 2.78 -10.03
N LEU A 105 -4.98 2.44 -10.52
CA LEU A 105 -5.70 3.23 -11.52
C LEU A 105 -6.79 4.13 -10.92
N ALA A 106 -6.83 4.31 -9.60
CA ALA A 106 -7.67 5.31 -8.98
C ALA A 106 -7.28 6.70 -9.49
N SER A 107 -8.21 7.45 -10.05
CA SER A 107 -7.96 8.82 -10.50
C SER A 107 -8.17 9.85 -9.38
N GLY A 108 -8.85 9.45 -8.31
CA GLY A 108 -9.16 10.37 -7.23
C GLY A 108 -9.83 11.65 -7.72
N GLY A 109 -9.31 12.79 -7.29
CA GLY A 109 -9.82 14.10 -7.66
C GLY A 109 -9.24 14.70 -8.95
N ARG A 110 -8.56 13.93 -9.78
CA ARG A 110 -7.90 14.41 -11.01
C ARG A 110 -8.85 15.21 -11.90
N GLY A 111 -8.41 16.39 -12.32
CA GLY A 111 -9.19 17.29 -13.18
C GLY A 111 -10.31 18.02 -12.44
N GLY A 112 -10.43 17.84 -11.14
CA GLY A 112 -11.42 18.51 -10.31
C GLY A 112 -10.92 19.81 -9.68
N ARG A 113 -11.68 20.31 -8.73
CA ARG A 113 -11.34 21.52 -7.97
C ARG A 113 -10.39 21.22 -6.81
N VAL A 114 -9.71 22.24 -6.32
CA VAL A 114 -8.91 22.18 -5.10
C VAL A 114 -9.73 22.71 -3.93
N ILE A 115 -9.64 22.06 -2.78
CA ILE A 115 -10.28 22.47 -1.53
C ILE A 115 -9.23 22.49 -0.43
N ALA A 116 -8.98 23.67 0.14
CA ALA A 116 -8.03 23.81 1.23
C ALA A 116 -8.69 23.55 2.59
N VAL A 117 -8.09 22.68 3.38
CA VAL A 117 -8.40 22.52 4.80
C VAL A 117 -7.63 23.56 5.59
N THR A 118 -8.36 24.48 6.19
CA THR A 118 -7.82 25.69 6.85
C THR A 118 -7.97 25.68 8.37
N THR A 119 -8.63 24.65 8.92
CA THR A 119 -8.85 24.47 10.36
C THR A 119 -8.73 23.00 10.76
N LEU A 120 -8.35 22.76 12.02
CA LEU A 120 -8.34 21.44 12.64
C LEU A 120 -9.69 21.08 13.30
N ASN A 121 -10.70 21.92 13.14
CA ASN A 121 -12.03 21.63 13.69
C ASN A 121 -12.60 20.34 13.09
N PRO A 122 -13.30 19.52 13.86
CA PRO A 122 -13.93 18.30 13.37
C PRO A 122 -14.91 18.52 12.21
N THR A 123 -15.67 19.61 12.26
CA THR A 123 -16.71 19.94 11.28
C THR A 123 -16.78 21.45 11.03
N GLY A 124 -17.59 21.87 10.06
CA GLY A 124 -17.83 23.27 9.71
C GLY A 124 -16.91 23.78 8.60
N PRO A 125 -17.07 25.04 8.21
CA PRO A 125 -16.33 25.62 7.09
C PRO A 125 -14.81 25.49 7.27
N GLY A 126 -14.11 25.07 6.21
CA GLY A 126 -12.66 24.87 6.20
C GLY A 126 -12.17 23.60 6.90
N SER A 127 -13.05 22.75 7.46
CA SER A 127 -12.67 21.46 8.03
C SER A 127 -12.46 20.39 6.94
N LEU A 128 -11.73 19.33 7.29
CA LEU A 128 -11.55 18.16 6.42
C LEU A 128 -12.91 17.52 6.09
N GLN A 129 -13.78 17.34 7.11
CA GLN A 129 -15.09 16.73 6.86
C GLN A 129 -15.92 17.53 5.86
N ALA A 130 -15.95 18.88 5.99
CA ALA A 130 -16.65 19.70 5.02
C ALA A 130 -16.11 19.57 3.59
N ALA A 131 -14.79 19.45 3.42
CA ALA A 131 -14.18 19.23 2.11
C ALA A 131 -14.54 17.84 1.52
N LEU A 132 -14.70 16.83 2.37
CA LEU A 132 -15.09 15.48 1.94
C LEU A 132 -16.59 15.35 1.63
N ASP A 133 -17.43 16.16 2.26
CA ASP A 133 -18.88 16.18 2.01
C ASP A 133 -19.25 16.85 0.67
N GLU A 134 -18.33 17.55 0.05
CA GLU A 134 -18.53 18.17 -1.26
C GLU A 134 -18.67 17.14 -2.37
N GLU A 135 -19.41 17.47 -3.42
CA GLU A 135 -19.67 16.61 -4.59
C GLU A 135 -18.67 16.85 -5.73
N GLY A 136 -18.47 15.79 -6.52
CA GLY A 136 -17.63 15.81 -7.72
C GLY A 136 -16.14 15.69 -7.46
N PRO A 137 -15.35 15.60 -8.53
CA PRO A 137 -13.91 15.41 -8.44
C PRO A 137 -13.23 16.57 -7.69
N ARG A 138 -12.38 16.25 -6.72
CA ARG A 138 -11.69 17.24 -5.88
C ARG A 138 -10.40 16.74 -5.28
N THR A 139 -9.43 17.62 -5.17
CA THR A 139 -8.20 17.40 -4.42
C THR A 139 -8.22 18.23 -3.15
N VAL A 140 -8.11 17.56 -2.01
CA VAL A 140 -8.09 18.18 -0.68
C VAL A 140 -6.64 18.39 -0.27
N VAL A 141 -6.27 19.65 -0.05
CA VAL A 141 -4.96 20.10 0.41
C VAL A 141 -5.05 20.70 1.80
N PHE A 142 -3.94 20.77 2.54
CA PHE A 142 -3.93 21.24 3.92
C PHE A 142 -3.01 22.46 4.07
N THR A 143 -3.55 23.54 4.60
CA THR A 143 -2.78 24.71 5.02
C THR A 143 -2.49 24.72 6.53
N VAL A 144 -2.99 23.72 7.24
CA VAL A 144 -2.83 23.52 8.68
C VAL A 144 -2.10 22.22 8.99
N SER A 145 -1.57 22.13 10.19
CA SER A 145 -0.86 20.94 10.71
C SER A 145 -1.36 20.58 12.10
N GLY A 146 -1.40 19.31 12.42
CA GLY A 146 -1.77 18.83 13.74
C GLY A 146 -2.83 17.74 13.72
N LEU A 147 -3.59 17.66 14.81
CA LEU A 147 -4.63 16.65 15.01
C LEU A 147 -6.01 17.25 14.74
N ILE A 148 -6.75 16.62 13.85
CA ILE A 148 -8.20 16.72 13.78
C ILE A 148 -8.75 15.63 14.72
N ASP A 149 -9.24 16.05 15.89
CA ASP A 149 -9.70 15.13 16.95
C ASP A 149 -11.10 14.60 16.66
N ALA A 150 -11.23 13.86 15.57
CA ALA A 150 -12.49 13.28 15.11
C ALA A 150 -12.27 12.06 14.21
N ALA A 151 -13.27 11.20 14.16
CA ALA A 151 -13.48 10.25 13.09
C ALA A 151 -13.87 11.03 11.81
N ILE A 152 -13.27 10.67 10.69
CA ILE A 152 -13.51 11.26 9.38
C ILE A 152 -14.25 10.26 8.51
N HIS A 153 -15.34 10.70 7.91
CA HIS A 153 -16.22 9.87 7.09
C HIS A 153 -16.13 10.29 5.62
N LEU A 154 -15.67 9.39 4.77
CA LEU A 154 -15.68 9.59 3.32
C LEU A 154 -16.91 8.91 2.73
N THR A 155 -17.92 9.67 2.40
CA THR A 155 -19.19 9.18 1.84
C THR A 155 -19.38 9.55 0.37
N ARG A 156 -18.42 10.27 -0.21
CA ARG A 156 -18.43 10.72 -1.61
C ARG A 156 -17.05 10.50 -2.22
N GLY A 157 -16.98 9.67 -3.24
CA GLY A 157 -15.74 9.35 -3.95
C GLY A 157 -15.19 10.49 -4.81
N ASP A 158 -14.42 10.11 -5.82
CA ASP A 158 -13.73 11.03 -6.74
C ASP A 158 -12.89 12.09 -6.01
N VAL A 159 -12.09 11.66 -5.03
CA VAL A 159 -11.32 12.56 -4.18
C VAL A 159 -9.86 12.09 -4.01
N THR A 160 -8.95 13.07 -4.01
CA THR A 160 -7.57 12.91 -3.55
C THR A 160 -7.37 13.67 -2.25
N ILE A 161 -6.93 13.00 -1.20
CA ILE A 161 -6.59 13.59 0.10
C ILE A 161 -5.07 13.64 0.20
N ALA A 162 -4.52 14.85 0.05
CA ALA A 162 -3.09 15.09 -0.10
C ALA A 162 -2.46 15.55 1.22
N GLY A 163 -2.31 14.66 2.20
CA GLY A 163 -1.73 14.96 3.51
C GLY A 163 -0.30 15.51 3.46
N GLN A 164 0.45 15.23 2.39
CA GLN A 164 1.80 15.78 2.17
C GLN A 164 1.83 17.31 2.06
N THR A 165 0.71 17.95 1.75
CA THR A 165 0.62 19.41 1.69
C THR A 165 0.59 20.06 3.07
N SER A 166 0.16 19.33 4.11
CA SER A 166 0.19 19.82 5.49
C SER A 166 1.62 20.17 5.90
N PRO A 167 1.92 21.42 6.31
CA PRO A 167 3.30 21.87 6.55
C PRO A 167 4.05 21.02 7.59
N GLY A 168 3.41 20.66 8.70
CA GLY A 168 3.97 19.80 9.76
C GLY A 168 3.37 18.40 9.83
N GLY A 169 2.49 18.06 8.88
CA GLY A 169 1.76 16.80 8.83
C GLY A 169 0.42 16.83 9.54
N ILE A 170 -0.49 15.97 9.10
CA ILE A 170 -1.87 15.90 9.57
C ILE A 170 -2.15 14.55 10.21
N SER A 171 -2.87 14.54 11.31
CA SER A 171 -3.36 13.37 12.02
C SER A 171 -4.87 13.45 12.18
N ILE A 172 -5.54 12.31 12.15
CA ILE A 172 -6.97 12.14 12.40
C ILE A 172 -7.18 10.96 13.34
N ARG A 173 -8.37 10.81 13.93
CA ARG A 173 -8.65 9.66 14.79
C ARG A 173 -8.95 8.40 14.00
N GLN A 174 -9.87 8.47 13.07
CA GLN A 174 -10.32 7.35 12.25
C GLN A 174 -10.61 7.85 10.83
N PHE A 175 -10.54 6.93 9.87
CA PHE A 175 -10.97 7.19 8.49
C PHE A 175 -11.87 6.06 8.02
N HIS A 176 -13.15 6.36 7.82
CA HIS A 176 -14.16 5.40 7.42
C HIS A 176 -14.81 5.79 6.10
N THR A 177 -15.05 4.81 5.22
CA THR A 177 -15.73 5.04 3.92
C THR A 177 -17.24 4.85 3.99
N THR A 178 -17.79 4.82 5.20
CA THR A 178 -19.24 4.73 5.49
C THR A 178 -19.65 5.74 6.53
N GLU A 179 -20.94 6.09 6.53
CA GLU A 179 -21.56 6.83 7.65
C GLU A 179 -21.95 5.86 8.78
N GLU A 180 -22.02 6.36 10.02
CA GLU A 180 -22.62 5.64 11.12
C GLU A 180 -24.14 5.98 11.24
N PRO A 181 -25.02 5.07 11.65
CA PRO A 181 -24.74 3.70 12.06
C PRO A 181 -24.33 2.82 10.87
N PHE A 182 -23.40 1.96 11.15
CA PHE A 182 -22.78 1.09 10.17
C PHE A 182 -23.79 0.19 9.46
N CYS A 183 -23.68 0.19 8.13
CA CYS A 183 -24.47 -0.64 7.27
C CYS A 183 -23.79 -2.00 7.11
N ASP A 184 -24.17 -2.95 7.93
CA ASP A 184 -23.62 -4.29 7.86
C ASP A 184 -24.14 -5.07 6.63
N GLN A 185 -24.57 -6.28 6.76
CA GLN A 185 -24.87 -7.20 5.67
C GLN A 185 -26.23 -6.98 4.98
N SER A 186 -27.08 -6.07 5.46
CA SER A 186 -28.43 -5.95 4.92
C SER A 186 -28.45 -5.14 3.62
N ILE A 187 -28.98 -5.74 2.55
CA ILE A 187 -29.12 -5.10 1.23
C ILE A 187 -29.95 -3.82 1.31
N SER A 188 -30.92 -3.75 2.20
CA SER A 188 -31.79 -2.57 2.40
C SER A 188 -31.03 -1.36 2.95
N CYS A 189 -30.00 -1.58 3.71
CA CYS A 189 -29.14 -0.56 4.27
C CYS A 189 -28.32 0.17 3.19
N ILE A 190 -27.92 -0.55 2.13
CA ILE A 190 -27.04 -0.02 1.07
C ILE A 190 -27.80 0.88 0.10
N ALA A 191 -29.10 0.67 -0.10
CA ALA A 191 -29.88 1.38 -1.13
C ALA A 191 -29.92 2.90 -0.93
N GLY A 192 -29.72 3.40 0.30
CA GLY A 192 -29.67 4.83 0.62
C GLY A 192 -28.29 5.35 1.02
N SER A 193 -27.29 4.47 1.20
CA SER A 193 -25.98 4.90 1.66
C SER A 193 -25.15 5.50 0.53
N ARG A 194 -24.42 6.55 0.85
CA ARG A 194 -23.41 7.14 -0.03
C ARG A 194 -22.23 6.20 -0.12
N ARG A 195 -21.60 6.15 -1.29
CA ARG A 195 -20.51 5.23 -1.59
C ARG A 195 -19.27 6.01 -2.00
N ALA A 196 -18.15 5.63 -1.45
CA ALA A 196 -16.87 6.26 -1.72
C ALA A 196 -16.05 5.39 -2.70
N ASP A 197 -16.33 5.52 -3.99
CA ASP A 197 -15.51 4.91 -5.03
C ASP A 197 -14.48 5.92 -5.54
N ASN A 198 -13.34 5.42 -6.02
CA ASN A 198 -12.32 6.22 -6.70
C ASN A 198 -11.69 7.32 -5.82
N TRP A 199 -10.88 6.90 -4.86
CA TRP A 199 -10.21 7.84 -3.97
C TRP A 199 -8.76 7.48 -3.69
N ILE A 200 -8.00 8.50 -3.31
CA ILE A 200 -6.57 8.44 -3.00
C ILE A 200 -6.35 9.09 -1.63
N LEU A 201 -5.70 8.36 -0.71
CA LEU A 201 -5.30 8.88 0.59
C LEU A 201 -3.79 8.79 0.74
N ARG A 202 -3.12 9.92 0.98
CA ARG A 202 -1.67 9.95 1.10
C ARG A 202 -1.21 10.81 2.29
N HIS A 203 -0.14 10.36 2.97
CA HIS A 203 0.58 11.08 4.02
C HIS A 203 -0.31 11.55 5.19
N VAL A 204 -1.26 10.74 5.60
CA VAL A 204 -2.11 10.98 6.77
C VAL A 204 -1.74 10.01 7.88
N ARG A 205 -1.77 10.47 9.13
CA ARG A 205 -1.67 9.60 10.30
C ARG A 205 -3.06 9.34 10.85
N ILE A 206 -3.36 8.08 11.12
CA ILE A 206 -4.61 7.63 11.72
C ILE A 206 -4.27 7.12 13.11
N ARG A 207 -4.77 7.82 14.15
CA ARG A 207 -4.42 7.60 15.54
C ARG A 207 -5.67 7.50 16.41
N PRO A 208 -6.32 6.33 16.45
CA PRO A 208 -7.51 6.09 17.27
C PRO A 208 -7.30 6.31 18.77
N ASP A 209 -6.02 6.22 19.26
CA ASP A 209 -5.64 6.65 20.59
C ASP A 209 -6.16 5.72 21.71
N GLY A 210 -6.41 4.45 21.40
CA GLY A 210 -6.93 3.47 22.35
C GLY A 210 -8.37 3.74 22.82
N ARG A 211 -9.09 4.64 22.14
CA ARG A 211 -10.49 5.00 22.46
C ARG A 211 -11.48 4.68 21.34
N HIS A 212 -10.96 4.39 20.17
CA HIS A 212 -11.74 4.15 18.98
C HIS A 212 -11.42 2.76 18.44
N ASP A 213 -12.42 2.09 17.88
CA ASP A 213 -12.35 0.77 17.27
C ASP A 213 -11.35 0.72 16.10
N ASP A 214 -11.80 0.59 14.86
CA ASP A 214 -10.94 0.52 13.71
C ASP A 214 -10.27 1.86 13.38
N GLY A 215 -9.04 1.78 12.94
CA GLY A 215 -8.33 2.96 12.45
C GLY A 215 -8.80 3.36 11.06
N LEU A 216 -8.58 2.49 10.08
CA LEU A 216 -9.01 2.64 8.69
C LEU A 216 -10.07 1.59 8.38
N ARG A 217 -11.29 2.02 8.11
CA ARG A 217 -12.39 1.13 7.72
C ARG A 217 -12.80 1.40 6.27
N MET A 218 -12.51 0.44 5.39
CA MET A 218 -12.79 0.52 3.96
C MET A 218 -13.98 -0.38 3.64
N ARG A 219 -15.17 0.19 3.60
CA ARG A 219 -16.42 -0.52 3.30
C ARG A 219 -17.17 0.11 2.15
N TYR A 220 -17.76 -0.70 1.26
CA TYR A 220 -18.48 -0.26 0.06
C TYR A 220 -17.66 0.71 -0.80
N THR A 221 -16.44 0.28 -1.14
CA THR A 221 -15.50 1.10 -1.90
C THR A 221 -14.85 0.33 -3.04
N ARG A 222 -14.53 1.03 -4.11
CA ARG A 222 -13.83 0.49 -5.29
C ARG A 222 -12.83 1.50 -5.81
N ARG A 223 -11.73 0.98 -6.41
CA ARG A 223 -10.67 1.82 -6.99
C ARG A 223 -10.11 2.81 -5.97
N ALA A 224 -9.50 2.26 -4.96
CA ALA A 224 -8.92 3.05 -3.87
C ALA A 224 -7.45 2.72 -3.67
N ILE A 225 -6.66 3.74 -3.36
CA ILE A 225 -5.26 3.56 -2.99
C ILE A 225 -4.90 4.39 -1.76
N VAL A 226 -4.29 3.69 -0.80
CA VAL A 226 -3.73 4.26 0.43
C VAL A 226 -2.21 4.15 0.35
N ASP A 227 -1.51 5.26 0.48
CA ASP A 227 -0.05 5.33 0.31
C ASP A 227 0.59 6.26 1.34
N GLN A 228 1.69 5.81 1.93
CA GLN A 228 2.42 6.62 2.93
C GLN A 228 1.53 7.02 4.13
N VAL A 229 0.67 6.11 4.60
CA VAL A 229 -0.19 6.32 5.76
C VAL A 229 0.39 5.59 6.97
N SER A 230 0.24 6.17 8.16
CA SER A 230 0.65 5.53 9.41
C SER A 230 -0.58 5.31 10.29
N ILE A 231 -0.87 4.06 10.62
CA ILE A 231 -2.05 3.66 11.41
C ILE A 231 -1.58 3.02 12.71
N GLY A 232 -2.14 3.42 13.84
CA GLY A 232 -1.81 2.77 15.10
C GLY A 232 -2.59 3.32 16.30
N GLY A 233 -2.81 2.45 17.29
CA GLY A 233 -3.56 2.76 18.50
C GLY A 233 -5.06 2.45 18.40
N ALA A 234 -5.50 1.63 17.47
CA ALA A 234 -6.87 1.12 17.40
C ALA A 234 -7.16 0.14 18.55
N THR A 235 -8.41 0.02 18.95
CA THR A 235 -8.85 -0.96 19.98
C THR A 235 -9.44 -2.22 19.39
N ASP A 236 -9.72 -2.22 18.11
CA ASP A 236 -10.12 -3.37 17.29
C ASP A 236 -9.11 -3.50 16.13
N GLU A 237 -9.50 -3.43 14.89
CA GLU A 237 -8.54 -3.54 13.79
C GLU A 237 -7.83 -2.20 13.48
N ALA A 238 -6.55 -2.29 13.16
CA ALA A 238 -5.88 -1.16 12.53
C ALA A 238 -6.53 -0.85 11.18
N VAL A 239 -6.88 -1.89 10.41
CA VAL A 239 -7.53 -1.77 9.10
C VAL A 239 -8.62 -2.84 8.94
N GLU A 240 -9.81 -2.44 8.52
CA GLU A 240 -10.84 -3.33 8.00
C GLU A 240 -11.09 -3.07 6.52
N ILE A 241 -11.17 -4.14 5.71
CA ILE A 241 -11.51 -4.09 4.28
C ILE A 241 -12.70 -5.02 4.03
N SER A 242 -13.84 -4.43 3.70
CA SER A 242 -15.10 -5.15 3.48
C SER A 242 -15.84 -4.59 2.29
N PHE A 243 -16.57 -5.44 1.56
CA PHE A 243 -17.36 -4.98 0.41
C PHE A 243 -16.54 -4.10 -0.54
N ALA A 244 -15.30 -4.53 -0.85
CA ALA A 244 -14.33 -3.70 -1.55
C ALA A 244 -13.64 -4.44 -2.67
N ASN A 245 -13.30 -3.73 -3.75
CA ASN A 245 -12.47 -4.27 -4.81
C ASN A 245 -11.62 -3.18 -5.48
N ASP A 246 -10.58 -3.61 -6.19
CA ASP A 246 -9.60 -2.71 -6.80
C ASP A 246 -8.94 -1.78 -5.76
N VAL A 247 -8.45 -2.39 -4.67
CA VAL A 247 -7.86 -1.66 -3.54
C VAL A 247 -6.38 -1.97 -3.42
N THR A 248 -5.59 -0.93 -3.14
CA THR A 248 -4.18 -1.07 -2.77
C THR A 248 -3.89 -0.31 -1.46
N ILE A 249 -3.16 -0.94 -0.55
CA ILE A 249 -2.47 -0.28 0.56
C ILE A 249 -0.98 -0.51 0.38
N GLN A 250 -0.21 0.56 0.21
CA GLN A 250 1.22 0.48 -0.04
C GLN A 250 2.03 1.46 0.82
N ASN A 251 3.31 1.14 1.06
CA ASN A 251 4.29 1.99 1.74
C ASN A 251 3.78 2.56 3.08
N SER A 252 2.94 1.84 3.77
CA SER A 252 2.24 2.31 4.98
C SER A 252 2.74 1.58 6.22
N ILE A 253 2.57 2.21 7.39
CA ILE A 253 2.81 1.59 8.70
C ILE A 253 1.46 1.21 9.28
N ILE A 254 1.33 -0.05 9.70
CA ILE A 254 0.18 -0.62 10.38
C ILE A 254 0.74 -1.16 11.72
N ALA A 255 0.37 -0.54 12.83
CA ALA A 255 1.08 -0.80 14.06
C ALA A 255 0.19 -0.73 15.31
N GLU A 256 0.65 -1.41 16.33
CA GLU A 256 0.19 -1.34 17.73
C GLU A 256 -1.33 -1.15 17.90
N THR A 257 -2.06 -2.23 17.82
CA THR A 257 -3.44 -2.26 18.32
C THR A 257 -3.43 -2.49 19.83
N VAL A 258 -4.37 -1.87 20.52
CA VAL A 258 -4.47 -1.86 21.98
C VAL A 258 -5.94 -2.13 22.38
N GLY A 259 -6.18 -2.65 23.57
CA GLY A 259 -7.55 -2.93 24.03
C GLY A 259 -7.93 -4.41 23.99
N GLU A 260 -9.23 -4.68 23.94
CA GLU A 260 -9.79 -6.04 24.09
C GLU A 260 -9.43 -6.96 22.93
N HIS A 261 -9.28 -6.39 21.74
CA HIS A 261 -8.94 -7.12 20.51
C HIS A 261 -7.48 -6.95 20.07
N ALA A 262 -6.61 -6.54 20.99
CA ALA A 262 -5.19 -6.35 20.69
C ALA A 262 -4.50 -7.61 20.09
N ASP A 263 -4.99 -8.79 20.41
CA ASP A 263 -4.53 -10.08 19.87
C ASP A 263 -5.00 -10.34 18.44
N ARG A 264 -5.91 -9.53 17.89
CA ARG A 264 -6.52 -9.66 16.56
C ARG A 264 -6.49 -8.38 15.73
N GLY A 265 -5.79 -7.37 16.17
CA GLY A 265 -5.96 -6.00 15.73
C GLY A 265 -5.21 -5.58 14.47
N GLY A 266 -4.78 -6.48 13.60
CA GLY A 266 -4.09 -6.12 12.36
C GLY A 266 -5.02 -5.65 11.24
N VAL A 267 -5.11 -6.45 10.19
CA VAL A 267 -5.96 -6.20 9.01
C VAL A 267 -7.00 -7.29 8.88
N LEU A 268 -8.27 -6.95 9.00
CA LEU A 268 -9.40 -7.86 8.77
C LEU A 268 -9.98 -7.65 7.36
N ILE A 269 -10.15 -8.75 6.62
CA ILE A 269 -10.72 -8.76 5.27
C ILE A 269 -11.88 -9.76 5.29
N ASN A 270 -13.14 -9.29 5.29
CA ASN A 270 -14.23 -10.17 5.70
C ASN A 270 -15.49 -10.17 4.82
N TYR A 271 -16.18 -9.05 4.63
CA TYR A 271 -17.52 -9.05 4.02
C TYR A 271 -17.50 -8.82 2.51
N SER A 272 -18.44 -9.45 1.79
CA SER A 272 -18.59 -9.34 0.33
C SER A 272 -20.05 -9.14 -0.07
N ASN A 273 -20.30 -8.29 -1.07
CA ASN A 273 -21.62 -8.07 -1.65
C ASN A 273 -21.56 -7.99 -3.19
N PRO A 274 -21.37 -9.12 -3.87
CA PRO A 274 -21.29 -9.14 -5.34
C PRO A 274 -22.55 -8.61 -6.04
N ALA A 275 -23.73 -8.85 -5.45
CA ALA A 275 -25.01 -8.42 -6.02
C ALA A 275 -25.13 -6.89 -6.15
N GLN A 276 -24.39 -6.15 -5.32
CA GLN A 276 -24.34 -4.69 -5.35
C GLN A 276 -23.08 -4.16 -6.08
N GLY A 277 -22.27 -5.04 -6.67
CA GLY A 277 -21.03 -4.68 -7.34
C GLY A 277 -19.84 -4.47 -6.39
N TYR A 278 -19.97 -4.90 -5.13
CA TYR A 278 -18.94 -4.81 -4.09
C TYR A 278 -18.46 -6.21 -3.65
N ALA A 279 -18.14 -7.04 -4.64
CA ALA A 279 -17.45 -8.29 -4.38
C ALA A 279 -16.10 -7.99 -3.72
N LEU A 280 -15.80 -8.68 -2.63
CA LEU A 280 -14.52 -8.58 -1.95
C LEU A 280 -13.47 -9.36 -2.76
N THR A 281 -12.65 -8.65 -3.52
CA THR A 281 -11.60 -9.23 -4.38
C THR A 281 -10.68 -8.15 -4.92
N ARG A 282 -9.59 -8.55 -5.60
CA ARG A 282 -8.64 -7.64 -6.25
C ARG A 282 -8.04 -6.66 -5.25
N LEU A 283 -7.37 -7.25 -4.24
CA LEU A 283 -6.73 -6.54 -3.14
C LEU A 283 -5.22 -6.67 -3.23
N ALA A 284 -4.49 -5.57 -3.04
CA ALA A 284 -3.04 -5.56 -2.95
C ALA A 284 -2.59 -4.86 -1.67
N LEU A 285 -1.81 -5.56 -0.86
CA LEU A 285 -1.09 -5.01 0.27
C LEU A 285 0.40 -5.24 0.03
N HIS A 286 1.17 -4.16 -0.17
CA HIS A 286 2.59 -4.33 -0.49
C HIS A 286 3.47 -3.19 0.06
N HIS A 287 4.72 -3.54 0.37
CA HIS A 287 5.70 -2.62 0.94
C HIS A 287 5.24 -1.95 2.24
N ASN A 288 4.31 -2.59 2.95
CA ASN A 288 3.83 -2.11 4.25
C ASN A 288 4.70 -2.66 5.39
N VAL A 289 4.68 -1.96 6.50
CA VAL A 289 5.27 -2.41 7.75
C VAL A 289 4.16 -2.71 8.73
N PHE A 290 4.05 -3.97 9.12
CA PHE A 290 3.26 -4.39 10.27
C PHE A 290 4.18 -4.44 11.47
N ASN A 291 3.97 -3.59 12.47
CA ASN A 291 4.89 -3.47 13.59
C ASN A 291 4.17 -3.55 14.93
N ARG A 292 4.55 -4.52 15.74
CA ARG A 292 3.97 -4.72 17.06
C ARG A 292 2.47 -5.07 17.02
N ILE A 293 2.04 -5.79 16.02
CA ILE A 293 0.70 -6.37 15.92
C ILE A 293 0.75 -7.82 16.39
N LEU A 294 -0.29 -8.29 17.07
CA LEU A 294 -0.34 -9.66 17.61
C LEU A 294 -1.08 -10.64 16.70
N GLY A 295 -2.02 -10.19 15.88
CA GLY A 295 -2.79 -11.04 14.98
C GLY A 295 -3.29 -10.31 13.73
N ARG A 296 -3.82 -11.04 12.75
CA ARG A 296 -4.38 -10.54 11.48
C ARG A 296 -3.36 -9.83 10.59
N TYR A 297 -2.51 -10.62 9.89
CA TYR A 297 -1.38 -10.15 9.07
C TYR A 297 -1.51 -10.29 7.53
N PRO A 298 -2.61 -10.17 6.84
CA PRO A 298 -4.02 -10.03 7.26
C PRO A 298 -4.68 -11.35 7.66
N GLU A 299 -5.90 -11.25 8.19
CA GLU A 299 -6.86 -12.34 8.24
C GLU A 299 -7.90 -12.17 7.13
N PHE A 300 -8.09 -13.23 6.35
CA PHE A 300 -9.17 -13.35 5.39
C PHE A 300 -10.27 -14.20 6.02
N SER A 301 -11.37 -13.58 6.37
CA SER A 301 -12.48 -14.25 7.04
C SER A 301 -13.73 -14.25 6.15
N ARG A 302 -14.46 -15.35 6.17
CA ARG A 302 -15.72 -15.45 5.45
C ARG A 302 -16.89 -15.15 6.38
N GLU A 303 -17.16 -13.89 6.59
CA GLU A 303 -18.24 -13.43 7.47
C GLU A 303 -19.52 -13.04 6.71
N SER A 304 -19.56 -13.31 5.41
CA SER A 304 -20.72 -13.07 4.56
C SER A 304 -21.10 -14.31 3.78
N ALA A 305 -22.35 -14.76 3.88
CA ALA A 305 -22.87 -15.84 3.03
C ALA A 305 -22.76 -15.50 1.52
N ALA A 306 -22.81 -14.23 1.17
CA ALA A 306 -22.66 -13.76 -0.22
C ALA A 306 -21.26 -13.96 -0.80
N ALA A 307 -20.27 -14.22 0.05
CA ALA A 307 -18.90 -14.55 -0.38
C ALA A 307 -18.72 -16.03 -0.72
N ALA A 308 -19.67 -16.91 -0.34
CA ALA A 308 -19.55 -18.35 -0.53
C ALA A 308 -19.35 -18.72 -2.02
N GLY A 309 -18.33 -19.53 -2.29
CA GLY A 309 -17.98 -19.98 -3.65
C GLY A 309 -17.29 -18.92 -4.52
N SER A 310 -17.06 -17.72 -4.03
CA SER A 310 -16.34 -16.69 -4.77
C SER A 310 -14.83 -16.95 -4.82
N VAL A 311 -14.15 -16.34 -5.79
CA VAL A 311 -12.68 -16.36 -5.89
C VAL A 311 -12.16 -14.96 -5.61
N MET A 312 -11.26 -14.84 -4.65
CA MET A 312 -10.61 -13.59 -4.29
C MET A 312 -9.20 -13.53 -4.91
N ASP A 313 -8.92 -12.47 -5.65
CA ASP A 313 -7.60 -12.15 -6.17
C ASP A 313 -6.85 -11.30 -5.15
N VAL A 314 -5.68 -11.77 -4.70
CA VAL A 314 -4.92 -11.14 -3.63
C VAL A 314 -3.44 -11.07 -3.97
N GLU A 315 -2.87 -9.89 -3.83
CA GLU A 315 -1.43 -9.67 -3.90
C GLU A 315 -0.91 -9.24 -2.52
N LEU A 316 -0.10 -10.09 -1.88
CA LEU A 316 0.61 -9.78 -0.65
C LEU A 316 2.11 -9.84 -0.93
N SER A 317 2.74 -8.68 -1.09
CA SER A 317 4.15 -8.66 -1.52
C SER A 317 4.97 -7.60 -0.81
N ASN A 318 6.19 -7.97 -0.50
CA ASN A 318 7.16 -7.09 0.13
C ASN A 318 6.65 -6.39 1.40
N ASN A 319 5.82 -7.06 2.20
CA ASN A 319 5.46 -6.57 3.52
C ASN A 319 6.52 -6.99 4.54
N LEU A 320 6.88 -6.07 5.41
CA LEU A 320 7.74 -6.32 6.56
C LEU A 320 6.86 -6.50 7.79
N TYR A 321 6.84 -7.71 8.33
CA TYR A 321 6.18 -8.05 9.58
C TYR A 321 7.21 -8.00 10.70
N TRP A 322 7.24 -6.92 11.47
CA TRP A 322 8.23 -6.69 12.51
C TRP A 322 7.65 -6.97 13.89
N ASP A 323 8.25 -7.90 14.60
CA ASP A 323 7.71 -8.50 15.84
C ASP A 323 6.37 -9.21 15.59
N MET A 324 6.31 -10.03 14.52
CA MET A 324 5.13 -10.78 14.16
C MET A 324 4.70 -11.72 15.28
N GLY A 325 3.47 -11.58 15.74
CA GLY A 325 2.91 -12.36 16.84
C GLY A 325 2.15 -13.62 16.41
N TYR A 326 1.75 -13.68 15.15
CA TYR A 326 0.95 -14.77 14.59
C TYR A 326 1.34 -15.03 13.12
N PHE A 327 0.37 -15.19 12.21
CA PHE A 327 0.59 -15.45 10.78
C PHE A 327 -0.50 -14.78 9.92
N ILE A 328 -0.32 -14.79 8.61
CA ILE A 328 -1.38 -14.48 7.64
C ILE A 328 -2.40 -15.62 7.73
N ASP A 329 -3.66 -15.30 8.03
CA ASP A 329 -4.70 -16.30 8.26
C ASP A 329 -5.75 -16.28 7.15
N VAL A 330 -6.01 -17.46 6.57
CA VAL A 330 -7.10 -17.67 5.62
C VAL A 330 -8.16 -18.52 6.31
N ASN A 331 -9.10 -17.83 6.96
CA ASN A 331 -10.15 -18.44 7.76
C ASN A 331 -11.47 -18.46 6.99
N ASN A 332 -12.02 -19.67 6.80
CA ASN A 332 -13.28 -19.88 6.08
C ASN A 332 -14.37 -20.43 7.01
N THR A 333 -14.49 -19.90 8.21
CA THR A 333 -15.51 -20.34 9.15
C THR A 333 -16.91 -20.16 8.60
N THR A 334 -17.83 -21.01 9.02
CA THR A 334 -19.25 -20.90 8.70
C THR A 334 -19.87 -19.84 9.58
N VAL A 335 -20.46 -18.81 8.97
CA VAL A 335 -20.97 -17.64 9.71
C VAL A 335 -22.40 -17.84 10.19
N SER A 336 -23.21 -18.66 9.50
CA SER A 336 -24.60 -18.91 9.85
C SER A 336 -25.08 -20.27 9.36
N ALA A 337 -26.18 -20.75 9.94
CA ALA A 337 -26.83 -21.99 9.53
C ALA A 337 -27.39 -21.95 8.08
N SER A 338 -27.58 -20.76 7.51
CA SER A 338 -28.00 -20.57 6.13
C SER A 338 -26.85 -20.49 5.13
N ASP A 339 -25.63 -20.56 5.62
CA ASP A 339 -24.44 -20.59 4.78
C ASP A 339 -24.39 -21.91 3.99
N SER A 340 -24.12 -21.80 2.68
CA SER A 340 -24.01 -22.97 1.79
C SER A 340 -22.86 -23.90 2.15
N GLY A 341 -22.02 -23.53 3.11
CA GLY A 341 -20.79 -24.27 3.48
C GLY A 341 -19.69 -24.17 2.44
N GLN A 342 -19.91 -23.42 1.33
CA GLN A 342 -18.86 -23.25 0.33
C GLN A 342 -17.82 -22.23 0.80
N PRO A 343 -16.52 -22.53 0.70
CA PRO A 343 -15.47 -21.60 1.09
C PRO A 343 -15.35 -20.43 0.12
N ILE A 344 -14.59 -19.42 0.51
CA ILE A 344 -13.94 -18.52 -0.44
C ILE A 344 -12.70 -19.23 -0.98
N TYR A 345 -12.44 -19.09 -2.25
CA TYR A 345 -11.24 -19.54 -2.93
C TYR A 345 -10.29 -18.38 -3.18
N TYR A 346 -9.01 -18.63 -3.25
CA TYR A 346 -7.99 -17.59 -3.35
C TYR A 346 -7.05 -17.83 -4.52
N ARG A 347 -6.94 -16.85 -5.42
CA ARG A 347 -5.76 -16.72 -6.28
C ARG A 347 -4.85 -15.68 -5.64
N MET A 348 -3.68 -16.11 -5.19
CA MET A 348 -2.81 -15.28 -4.38
C MET A 348 -1.39 -15.24 -4.94
N ASN A 349 -0.80 -14.06 -4.99
CA ASN A 349 0.64 -13.89 -5.10
C ASN A 349 1.19 -13.51 -3.72
N LEU A 350 2.09 -14.31 -3.21
CA LEU A 350 2.74 -14.10 -1.92
C LEU A 350 4.25 -14.00 -2.14
N VAL A 351 4.79 -12.76 -2.19
CA VAL A 351 6.11 -12.51 -2.76
C VAL A 351 6.98 -11.63 -1.87
N GLY A 352 8.19 -12.10 -1.59
CA GLY A 352 9.23 -11.28 -0.97
C GLY A 352 8.87 -10.72 0.41
N ASN A 353 7.91 -11.30 1.12
CA ASN A 353 7.56 -10.87 2.47
C ASN A 353 8.62 -11.31 3.47
N GLN A 354 8.88 -10.49 4.47
CA GLN A 354 9.79 -10.80 5.56
C GLN A 354 9.10 -10.69 6.90
N ALA A 355 9.09 -11.78 7.66
CA ALA A 355 8.61 -11.81 9.03
C ALA A 355 9.77 -11.92 10.02
N ILE A 356 9.87 -10.95 10.92
CA ILE A 356 10.78 -10.98 12.06
C ILE A 356 9.97 -11.33 13.30
N VAL A 357 10.30 -12.46 13.91
CA VAL A 357 9.59 -12.99 15.06
C VAL A 357 10.55 -13.03 16.24
N ARG A 358 10.14 -12.48 17.37
CA ARG A 358 10.95 -12.43 18.60
C ARG A 358 11.15 -13.84 19.23
N GLY A 359 10.26 -14.73 18.96
CA GLY A 359 10.19 -16.08 19.51
C GLY A 359 8.75 -16.45 19.82
N PRO A 360 8.48 -17.71 20.19
CA PRO A 360 7.12 -18.14 20.44
C PRO A 360 6.52 -17.35 21.60
N THR A 361 5.68 -16.37 21.28
CA THR A 361 4.88 -15.62 22.27
C THR A 361 3.61 -16.39 22.64
N GLN A 362 3.25 -17.40 21.85
CA GLN A 362 2.13 -18.31 22.08
C GLN A 362 2.64 -19.67 22.60
N PRO A 363 1.85 -20.37 23.41
CA PRO A 363 2.27 -21.63 24.04
C PRO A 363 2.51 -22.80 23.08
N GLU A 364 2.25 -22.63 21.79
CA GLU A 364 2.39 -23.71 20.81
C GLU A 364 3.51 -23.42 19.82
N PRO A 365 4.62 -24.16 19.88
CA PRO A 365 5.85 -23.81 19.17
C PRO A 365 5.79 -23.93 17.64
N ASN A 366 4.72 -24.47 17.08
CA ASN A 366 4.64 -24.79 15.65
C ASN A 366 3.78 -23.82 14.82
N ARG A 367 3.27 -22.74 15.40
CA ARG A 367 2.33 -21.81 14.74
C ARG A 367 2.96 -20.68 13.93
N TYR A 368 4.26 -20.68 13.74
CA TYR A 368 4.98 -19.56 13.13
C TYR A 368 5.36 -19.81 11.66
N GLY A 369 4.39 -20.19 10.85
CA GLY A 369 4.51 -20.05 9.41
C GLY A 369 4.20 -18.63 8.98
N LEU A 370 4.36 -18.34 7.70
CA LEU A 370 3.95 -17.06 7.13
C LEU A 370 2.44 -17.01 6.86
N ILE A 371 1.84 -18.13 6.46
CA ILE A 371 0.42 -18.20 6.12
C ILE A 371 -0.21 -19.49 6.65
N HIS A 372 -1.42 -19.37 7.15
CA HIS A 372 -2.26 -20.48 7.57
C HIS A 372 -3.54 -20.53 6.72
N ILE A 373 -3.91 -21.75 6.31
CA ILE A 373 -5.17 -22.02 5.63
C ILE A 373 -6.00 -22.95 6.52
N ALA A 374 -7.04 -22.41 7.13
CA ALA A 374 -7.79 -23.09 8.19
C ALA A 374 -8.67 -24.27 7.74
N THR A 375 -8.94 -24.42 6.46
CA THR A 375 -9.89 -25.45 5.99
C THR A 375 -9.43 -26.07 4.68
N PRO A 376 -10.04 -27.22 4.26
CA PRO A 376 -9.60 -28.00 3.09
C PRO A 376 -9.67 -27.30 1.72
N GLN A 377 -10.02 -26.04 1.66
CA GLN A 377 -10.01 -25.23 0.42
C GLN A 377 -8.65 -25.26 -0.27
N GLY A 378 -7.58 -25.46 0.47
CA GLY A 378 -6.27 -25.66 -0.11
C GLY A 378 -6.19 -26.78 -1.14
N ALA A 379 -7.10 -27.76 -1.05
CA ALA A 379 -7.21 -28.85 -2.02
C ALA A 379 -8.11 -28.50 -3.23
N SER A 380 -8.80 -27.37 -3.24
CA SER A 380 -9.66 -26.97 -4.36
C SER A 380 -8.83 -26.51 -5.56
N PRO A 381 -9.21 -26.89 -6.81
CA PRO A 381 -8.56 -26.37 -8.01
C PRO A 381 -8.80 -24.88 -8.23
N LEU A 382 -9.73 -24.27 -7.49
CA LEU A 382 -9.99 -22.82 -7.53
C LEU A 382 -9.05 -22.03 -6.61
N THR A 383 -8.38 -22.69 -5.65
CA THR A 383 -7.35 -22.06 -4.81
C THR A 383 -5.98 -22.28 -5.46
N SER A 384 -5.25 -21.19 -5.65
CA SER A 384 -3.94 -21.24 -6.28
C SER A 384 -3.06 -20.11 -5.75
N THR A 385 -1.95 -20.45 -5.13
CA THR A 385 -1.00 -19.48 -4.55
C THR A 385 0.37 -19.62 -5.17
N TRP A 386 0.88 -18.52 -5.68
CA TRP A 386 2.26 -18.40 -6.12
C TRP A 386 3.12 -17.81 -5.01
N PHE A 387 4.20 -18.50 -4.69
CA PHE A 387 5.14 -18.14 -3.64
C PHE A 387 6.49 -17.81 -4.24
N SER A 388 7.13 -16.75 -3.75
CA SER A 388 8.49 -16.44 -4.16
C SER A 388 9.21 -15.55 -3.17
N GLY A 389 10.33 -16.03 -2.63
CA GLY A 389 11.27 -15.20 -1.87
C GLY A 389 10.81 -14.80 -0.47
N ASN A 390 9.79 -15.43 0.09
CA ASN A 390 9.32 -15.15 1.44
C ASN A 390 10.29 -15.70 2.50
N ARG A 391 10.39 -15.00 3.64
CA ARG A 391 11.29 -15.34 4.75
C ARG A 391 10.63 -15.17 6.10
N VAL A 392 10.95 -16.05 7.04
CA VAL A 392 10.60 -15.95 8.46
C VAL A 392 11.86 -16.13 9.29
N SER A 393 12.15 -15.23 10.21
CA SER A 393 13.40 -15.23 10.99
C SER A 393 13.59 -16.48 11.86
N LEU A 394 12.51 -17.10 12.32
CA LEU A 394 12.56 -18.35 13.09
C LEU A 394 12.99 -19.56 12.25
N TYR A 395 12.83 -19.49 10.94
CA TYR A 395 13.09 -20.60 10.03
C TYR A 395 14.00 -20.17 8.87
N PRO A 396 15.26 -19.80 9.15
CA PRO A 396 16.15 -19.22 8.14
C PRO A 396 16.48 -20.18 6.98
N GLY A 397 16.30 -21.47 7.20
CA GLY A 397 16.49 -22.51 6.17
C GLY A 397 15.23 -22.85 5.37
N ARG A 398 14.11 -22.16 5.61
CA ARG A 398 12.83 -22.40 4.93
C ARG A 398 12.42 -21.18 4.12
N SER A 399 11.69 -21.41 3.05
CA SER A 399 11.10 -20.35 2.23
C SER A 399 9.81 -20.83 1.60
N ASP A 400 9.00 -19.86 1.18
CA ASP A 400 7.85 -20.09 0.32
C ASP A 400 6.85 -21.12 0.89
N TYR A 401 6.48 -22.15 0.14
CA TYR A 401 5.51 -23.15 0.60
C TYR A 401 5.94 -23.89 1.87
N ALA A 402 7.24 -23.95 2.17
CA ALA A 402 7.74 -24.53 3.42
C ALA A 402 7.45 -23.66 4.67
N LEU A 403 6.90 -22.47 4.48
CA LEU A 403 6.44 -21.57 5.54
C LEU A 403 4.92 -21.58 5.69
N MET A 404 4.23 -22.54 5.07
CA MET A 404 2.78 -22.62 5.11
C MET A 404 2.27 -23.70 6.02
N TYR A 405 1.08 -23.43 6.56
CA TYR A 405 0.25 -24.39 7.27
C TYR A 405 -1.06 -24.58 6.52
N CYS A 406 -1.49 -25.80 6.36
CA CYS A 406 -2.76 -26.12 5.74
C CYS A 406 -3.64 -26.95 6.65
N CYS A 407 -4.92 -26.68 6.53
CA CYS A 407 -5.97 -27.65 6.77
C CYS A 407 -6.18 -28.05 8.24
N ASN A 408 -6.07 -27.10 9.18
CA ASN A 408 -6.31 -27.27 10.62
C ASN A 408 -5.32 -28.15 11.40
N ASP A 409 -4.23 -28.55 10.77
CA ASP A 409 -3.23 -29.42 11.43
C ASP A 409 -2.26 -28.61 12.27
N TYR A 410 -2.71 -28.06 13.39
CA TYR A 410 -1.89 -27.19 14.22
C TYR A 410 -0.76 -27.88 14.95
N PRO A 411 -0.73 -29.08 15.47
CA PRO A 411 0.42 -29.47 16.26
C PRO A 411 1.58 -30.07 15.48
N ASP A 412 1.35 -30.65 14.30
CA ASP A 412 2.32 -31.53 13.64
C ASP A 412 2.84 -31.01 12.30
N GLN A 413 2.99 -29.69 12.15
CA GLN A 413 3.32 -29.15 10.86
C GLN A 413 4.76 -29.35 10.48
N THR A 414 4.97 -30.48 9.88
CA THR A 414 6.17 -30.73 9.11
C THR A 414 6.12 -29.83 7.88
N PRO A 415 7.17 -29.03 7.63
CA PRO A 415 7.23 -28.23 6.41
C PRO A 415 6.98 -29.13 5.20
N ALA A 416 6.17 -28.67 4.28
CA ALA A 416 5.98 -29.39 3.03
C ALA A 416 7.33 -29.58 2.34
N SER A 417 7.72 -30.80 2.09
CA SER A 417 8.94 -31.13 1.36
C SER A 417 8.78 -30.95 -0.15
N THR A 418 7.53 -30.82 -0.61
CA THR A 418 7.14 -30.63 -2.01
C THR A 418 6.06 -29.56 -2.10
N PRO A 419 5.97 -28.80 -3.20
CA PRO A 419 4.89 -27.85 -3.40
C PRO A 419 3.52 -28.52 -3.28
N PRO A 420 2.56 -27.94 -2.52
CA PRO A 420 1.21 -28.47 -2.45
C PRO A 420 0.49 -28.34 -3.81
N VAL A 421 -0.58 -29.10 -4.00
CA VAL A 421 -1.33 -29.14 -5.27
C VAL A 421 -1.91 -27.77 -5.68
N TRP A 422 -2.13 -26.87 -4.73
CA TRP A 422 -2.59 -25.50 -4.96
C TRP A 422 -1.45 -24.49 -5.08
N ALA A 423 -0.19 -24.90 -5.08
CA ALA A 423 0.92 -24.02 -5.41
C ALA A 423 0.94 -23.75 -6.92
N ALA A 424 0.83 -22.47 -7.29
CA ALA A 424 0.94 -22.07 -8.68
C ALA A 424 2.37 -22.21 -9.19
N SER A 425 2.54 -22.63 -10.42
CA SER A 425 3.85 -22.76 -11.08
C SER A 425 4.42 -21.41 -11.55
N SER A 426 3.58 -20.37 -11.61
CA SER A 426 3.95 -19.03 -12.04
C SER A 426 3.08 -18.00 -11.33
N ARG A 427 3.56 -16.75 -11.33
CA ARG A 427 2.82 -15.60 -10.82
C ARG A 427 1.47 -15.48 -11.52
N HIS A 428 0.41 -15.22 -10.76
CA HIS A 428 -0.87 -14.81 -11.34
C HIS A 428 -0.70 -13.46 -12.05
N ASP A 429 -1.38 -13.30 -13.17
CA ASP A 429 -1.34 -12.07 -13.96
C ASP A 429 -2.20 -10.97 -13.32
N PHE A 430 -1.69 -10.45 -12.19
CA PHE A 430 -2.25 -9.30 -11.48
C PHE A 430 -1.47 -8.03 -11.86
N PRO A 431 -2.03 -6.85 -11.59
CA PRO A 431 -1.34 -5.59 -11.82
C PRO A 431 0.07 -5.60 -11.23
N PHE A 432 0.98 -4.94 -11.93
CA PHE A 432 2.39 -4.96 -11.59
C PHE A 432 2.68 -4.39 -10.20
N ILE A 433 3.61 -5.05 -9.51
CA ILE A 433 4.28 -4.55 -8.31
C ILE A 433 5.77 -4.82 -8.49
N SER A 434 6.61 -3.81 -8.26
CA SER A 434 8.06 -3.99 -8.25
C SER A 434 8.47 -4.70 -6.96
N TYR A 435 9.15 -5.83 -7.10
CA TYR A 435 9.55 -6.63 -5.95
C TYR A 435 10.94 -6.27 -5.44
N THR A 436 11.09 -6.33 -4.13
CA THR A 436 12.35 -6.17 -3.39
C THR A 436 12.68 -7.49 -2.71
N ASP A 437 13.94 -7.90 -2.72
CA ASP A 437 14.35 -9.07 -1.94
C ASP A 437 13.99 -8.87 -0.46
N ALA A 438 13.40 -9.89 0.16
CA ALA A 438 12.94 -9.85 1.55
C ALA A 438 14.05 -9.41 2.53
N ALA A 439 15.29 -9.78 2.26
CA ALA A 439 16.43 -9.36 3.09
C ALA A 439 16.68 -7.84 3.08
N ASN A 440 16.21 -7.12 2.06
CA ASN A 440 16.39 -5.69 1.89
C ASN A 440 15.16 -4.86 2.32
N LEU A 441 14.10 -5.51 2.80
CA LEU A 441 12.86 -4.80 3.15
C LEU A 441 13.01 -3.86 4.33
N ALA A 442 13.75 -4.25 5.38
CA ALA A 442 13.87 -3.41 6.57
C ALA A 442 14.53 -2.04 6.27
N PRO A 443 15.67 -1.95 5.56
CA PRO A 443 16.22 -0.65 5.15
C PRO A 443 15.27 0.15 4.24
N LEU A 444 14.58 -0.50 3.31
CA LEU A 444 13.62 0.15 2.44
C LEU A 444 12.43 0.71 3.23
N ALA A 445 11.89 -0.07 4.16
CA ALA A 445 10.79 0.33 5.02
C ALA A 445 11.16 1.52 5.91
N VAL A 446 12.36 1.49 6.52
CA VAL A 446 12.89 2.63 7.29
C VAL A 446 12.98 3.88 6.42
N ALA A 447 13.40 3.74 5.17
CA ALA A 447 13.55 4.89 4.28
C ALA A 447 12.22 5.44 3.74
N ARG A 448 11.18 4.62 3.61
CA ARG A 448 10.01 4.99 2.79
C ARG A 448 8.64 4.74 3.43
N ALA A 449 8.49 3.88 4.42
CA ALA A 449 7.16 3.53 4.91
C ALA A 449 6.59 4.58 5.88
N GLY A 450 5.27 4.78 5.82
CA GLY A 450 4.51 5.64 6.71
C GLY A 450 4.45 7.10 6.30
N SER A 451 3.75 7.88 7.10
CA SER A 451 3.57 9.32 6.88
C SER A 451 4.80 10.12 7.33
N PHE A 452 5.23 11.08 6.52
CA PHE A 452 6.37 11.96 6.81
C PHE A 452 5.92 13.43 6.96
N PRO A 453 6.57 14.20 7.87
CA PRO A 453 7.56 13.78 8.84
C PRO A 453 6.99 12.78 9.85
N ARG A 454 7.80 11.85 10.36
CA ARG A 454 7.34 10.85 11.32
C ARG A 454 6.99 11.48 12.67
N ASP A 455 5.86 11.05 13.25
CA ASP A 455 5.51 11.38 14.62
C ASP A 455 6.33 10.54 15.63
N PRO A 456 6.24 10.82 16.94
CA PRO A 456 6.99 10.07 17.95
C PRO A 456 6.73 8.56 17.94
N MET A 457 5.53 8.11 17.63
CA MET A 457 5.21 6.68 17.50
C MET A 457 5.98 6.05 16.35
N ASP A 458 5.89 6.64 15.15
CA ASP A 458 6.59 6.14 13.97
C ASP A 458 8.11 6.21 14.15
N GLN A 459 8.63 7.26 14.79
CA GLN A 459 10.07 7.38 15.10
C GLN A 459 10.53 6.26 16.02
N ARG A 460 9.77 5.95 17.08
CA ARG A 460 10.08 4.87 18.01
C ARG A 460 10.07 3.52 17.33
N LEU A 461 9.03 3.23 16.55
CA LEU A 461 8.84 1.95 15.85
C LEU A 461 9.89 1.75 14.76
N MET A 462 10.06 2.72 13.88
CA MET A 462 10.97 2.60 12.74
C MET A 462 12.43 2.77 13.15
N GLY A 463 12.74 3.55 14.17
CA GLY A 463 14.08 3.60 14.76
C GLY A 463 14.51 2.26 15.38
N ALA A 464 13.57 1.50 15.93
CA ALA A 464 13.87 0.15 16.40
C ALA A 464 14.15 -0.81 15.22
N VAL A 465 13.38 -0.71 14.13
CA VAL A 465 13.63 -1.49 12.91
C VAL A 465 15.03 -1.17 12.34
N GLU A 466 15.40 0.11 12.29
CA GLU A 466 16.72 0.55 11.80
C GLU A 466 17.88 -0.07 12.59
N ARG A 467 17.72 -0.21 13.90
CA ARG A 467 18.73 -0.82 14.78
C ARG A 467 18.65 -2.36 14.84
N GLY A 468 17.69 -2.97 14.14
CA GLY A 468 17.45 -4.41 14.25
C GLY A 468 16.84 -4.83 15.59
N GLU A 469 16.19 -3.89 16.29
CA GLU A 469 15.58 -4.09 17.60
C GLU A 469 14.07 -4.16 17.51
N ILE A 470 13.43 -4.67 18.56
CA ILE A 470 12.00 -4.62 18.72
C ILE A 470 11.65 -3.56 19.74
N ALA A 471 10.87 -2.57 19.34
CA ALA A 471 10.43 -1.50 20.20
C ALA A 471 9.68 -2.03 21.44
N PRO A 472 9.81 -1.38 22.60
CA PRO A 472 8.94 -1.69 23.73
C PRO A 472 7.47 -1.58 23.33
N GLN A 473 6.64 -2.49 23.83
CA GLN A 473 5.21 -2.40 23.59
C GLN A 473 4.64 -1.18 24.32
N ALA A 474 3.73 -0.48 23.66
CA ALA A 474 2.87 0.47 24.36
C ALA A 474 2.10 -0.30 25.45
N ARG A 475 2.31 0.07 26.72
CA ARG A 475 1.72 -0.66 27.85
C ARG A 475 0.37 -0.11 28.29
N SER A 476 -0.09 0.94 27.63
CA SER A 476 -1.28 1.66 28.03
C SER A 476 -2.19 1.90 26.84
N ILE A 477 -3.47 1.68 27.04
CA ILE A 477 -4.53 2.21 26.19
C ILE A 477 -4.55 3.76 26.19
N ASN A 478 -3.69 4.40 26.98
CA ASN A 478 -3.48 5.84 26.97
C ASN A 478 -2.10 6.16 26.37
N PRO A 479 -2.01 6.42 25.06
CA PRO A 479 -0.76 6.72 24.37
C PRO A 479 0.00 7.94 24.92
N ALA A 480 -0.67 8.83 25.64
CA ALA A 480 -0.03 9.99 26.27
C ALA A 480 1.02 9.61 27.33
N GLY A 481 1.00 8.37 27.82
CA GLY A 481 1.93 7.89 28.86
C GLY A 481 3.21 7.24 28.35
N ASP A 482 3.30 6.90 27.06
CA ASP A 482 4.46 6.18 26.48
C ASP A 482 5.28 7.01 25.47
N GLY A 483 5.03 8.30 25.38
CA GLY A 483 5.69 9.19 24.42
C GLY A 483 5.08 9.14 23.02
N SER A 484 4.01 8.37 22.81
CA SER A 484 3.23 8.39 21.58
C SER A 484 2.23 9.56 21.53
N ALA A 485 2.36 10.51 22.45
CA ALA A 485 1.60 11.75 22.40
C ALA A 485 1.67 12.33 20.98
N LEU A 486 0.51 12.52 20.38
CA LEU A 486 0.40 13.14 19.07
C LEU A 486 1.20 14.44 19.08
N PRO A 487 2.06 14.69 18.12
CA PRO A 487 2.71 15.96 18.05
C PRO A 487 1.59 17.01 18.00
N VAL A 488 1.52 17.86 19.02
CA VAL A 488 0.86 19.15 18.88
C VAL A 488 1.58 19.77 17.71
N GLY A 489 0.89 19.94 16.58
CA GLY A 489 1.53 20.30 15.33
C GLY A 489 2.48 21.47 15.57
N ILE A 490 3.73 21.30 15.15
CA ILE A 490 4.59 22.45 15.00
C ILE A 490 3.85 23.34 14.01
N ALA A 491 3.34 24.46 14.48
CA ALA A 491 2.62 25.40 13.64
C ALA A 491 3.59 25.97 12.60
N GLN A 492 3.77 25.25 11.51
CA GLN A 492 4.47 25.75 10.35
C GLN A 492 3.45 26.47 9.49
N ALA A 493 3.78 27.67 9.07
CA ALA A 493 2.96 28.40 8.10
C ALA A 493 2.96 27.62 6.77
N ALA A 494 1.80 27.51 6.16
CA ALA A 494 1.71 27.00 4.80
C ALA A 494 2.51 27.90 3.85
N PRO A 495 3.13 27.35 2.80
CA PRO A 495 3.66 28.15 1.71
C PRO A 495 2.58 29.07 1.12
N ALA A 496 3.00 30.22 0.56
CA ALA A 496 2.07 31.08 -0.16
C ALA A 496 1.51 30.36 -1.40
N ASP A 497 0.24 30.52 -1.64
CA ASP A 497 -0.53 30.00 -2.78
C ASP A 497 -1.53 31.13 -3.11
N SER A 498 -1.13 32.02 -4.03
CA SER A 498 -1.80 33.28 -4.24
C SER A 498 -3.11 33.20 -5.01
N ASP A 499 -3.26 32.19 -5.85
CA ASP A 499 -4.48 31.94 -6.64
C ASP A 499 -5.37 30.83 -6.07
N GLY A 500 -4.89 30.10 -5.04
CA GLY A 500 -5.65 29.11 -4.31
C GLY A 500 -5.85 27.80 -5.09
N ASP A 501 -4.89 27.43 -5.93
CA ASP A 501 -4.96 26.23 -6.77
C ASP A 501 -4.25 25.00 -6.18
N GLY A 502 -3.70 25.15 -4.98
CA GLY A 502 -3.09 24.06 -4.19
C GLY A 502 -1.61 23.86 -4.47
N MET A 503 -1.00 24.63 -5.35
CA MET A 503 0.43 24.65 -5.59
C MET A 503 1.05 25.90 -4.91
N SER A 504 2.31 25.83 -4.51
CA SER A 504 2.93 27.01 -3.89
C SER A 504 3.51 27.95 -4.92
N ASP A 505 3.36 29.27 -4.72
CA ASP A 505 3.89 30.32 -5.59
C ASP A 505 5.36 30.08 -5.98
N ALA A 506 6.18 29.70 -5.01
CA ALA A 506 7.60 29.47 -5.22
C ALA A 506 7.87 28.29 -6.17
N TRP A 507 7.10 27.21 -6.04
CA TRP A 507 7.23 26.05 -6.90
C TRP A 507 6.73 26.34 -8.32
N GLU A 508 5.63 27.08 -8.45
CA GLU A 508 5.08 27.46 -9.74
C GLU A 508 6.08 28.30 -10.53
N VAL A 509 6.65 29.34 -9.89
CA VAL A 509 7.71 30.16 -10.51
C VAL A 509 8.90 29.29 -10.94
N GLU A 510 9.34 28.36 -10.10
CA GLU A 510 10.44 27.42 -10.43
C GLU A 510 10.10 26.54 -11.64
N ARG A 511 8.83 26.20 -11.83
CA ARG A 511 8.34 25.36 -12.94
C ARG A 511 7.87 26.15 -14.16
N GLY A 512 7.94 27.49 -14.10
CA GLY A 512 7.56 28.38 -15.20
C GLY A 512 6.05 28.57 -15.32
N LEU A 513 5.31 28.32 -14.24
CA LEU A 513 3.89 28.65 -14.11
C LEU A 513 3.70 30.07 -13.58
N ASN A 514 2.47 30.55 -13.57
CA ASN A 514 2.12 31.89 -13.07
C ASN A 514 1.31 31.76 -11.76
N PRO A 515 1.87 32.17 -10.60
CA PRO A 515 1.22 32.02 -9.28
C PRO A 515 -0.09 32.83 -9.10
N SER A 516 -0.54 33.53 -10.12
CA SER A 516 -1.79 34.27 -10.10
C SER A 516 -2.85 33.71 -11.05
N VAL A 517 -2.61 32.50 -11.60
CA VAL A 517 -3.48 31.87 -12.59
C VAL A 517 -3.70 30.41 -12.22
N GLN A 518 -4.89 30.07 -11.77
CA GLN A 518 -5.25 28.70 -11.45
C GLN A 518 -5.04 27.77 -12.67
N ASP A 519 -3.94 27.06 -12.68
CA ASP A 519 -3.58 26.13 -13.75
C ASP A 519 -3.31 24.69 -13.25
N HIS A 520 -3.74 24.38 -12.04
CA HIS A 520 -3.60 23.07 -11.39
C HIS A 520 -4.05 21.88 -12.25
N ASN A 521 -5.04 22.07 -13.11
CA ASN A 521 -5.55 21.07 -14.05
C ASN A 521 -4.83 21.07 -15.41
N GLY A 522 -3.87 21.98 -15.65
CA GLY A 522 -2.96 21.91 -16.78
C GLY A 522 -2.13 20.62 -16.74
N THR A 523 -1.65 20.16 -17.90
CA THR A 523 -0.90 18.90 -18.01
C THR A 523 0.48 19.07 -18.63
N GLN A 524 0.89 20.33 -18.86
CA GLN A 524 2.14 20.64 -19.57
C GLN A 524 3.39 20.18 -18.81
N LEU A 525 3.36 20.13 -17.48
CA LEU A 525 4.50 19.70 -16.67
C LEU A 525 4.68 18.17 -16.65
N SER A 526 3.60 17.42 -16.85
CA SER A 526 3.59 15.96 -16.71
C SER A 526 4.66 15.28 -17.59
N LEU A 527 4.69 15.59 -18.86
CA LEU A 527 5.68 14.99 -19.78
C LEU A 527 7.10 15.49 -19.49
N GLN A 528 7.24 16.79 -19.20
CA GLN A 528 8.55 17.40 -18.98
C GLN A 528 9.23 16.89 -17.70
N TRP A 529 8.49 16.78 -16.60
CA TRP A 529 9.06 16.50 -15.28
C TRP A 529 8.92 15.05 -14.84
N LEU A 530 7.84 14.38 -15.27
CA LEU A 530 7.62 12.96 -14.94
C LEU A 530 7.93 12.03 -16.12
N GLY A 531 8.14 12.61 -17.30
CA GLY A 531 8.36 11.87 -18.52
C GLY A 531 7.14 11.10 -19.02
N VAL A 532 5.96 11.39 -18.48
CA VAL A 532 4.69 10.71 -18.75
C VAL A 532 3.62 11.75 -18.95
N ALA A 533 2.89 11.71 -20.05
CA ALA A 533 1.76 12.59 -20.26
C ALA A 533 0.53 12.14 -19.48
N GLY A 534 -0.27 13.10 -18.97
CA GLY A 534 -1.61 12.85 -18.43
C GLY A 534 -1.79 13.11 -16.95
N TYR A 535 -0.74 13.40 -16.20
CA TYR A 535 -0.88 13.99 -14.86
C TYR A 535 -1.15 15.48 -14.95
N THR A 536 -1.92 15.99 -14.02
CA THR A 536 -2.12 17.45 -13.88
C THR A 536 -0.90 18.11 -13.25
N ASN A 537 -0.77 19.43 -13.39
CA ASN A 537 0.31 20.21 -12.75
C ASN A 537 0.29 20.00 -11.24
N LEU A 538 -0.89 20.01 -10.63
CA LEU A 538 -1.05 19.71 -9.20
C LEU A 538 -0.54 18.31 -8.85
N GLU A 539 -0.82 17.28 -9.66
CA GLU A 539 -0.32 15.93 -9.41
C GLU A 539 1.21 15.84 -9.53
N VAL A 540 1.82 16.61 -10.42
CA VAL A 540 3.29 16.76 -10.48
C VAL A 540 3.81 17.38 -9.19
N TYR A 541 3.22 18.48 -8.73
CA TYR A 541 3.56 19.14 -7.47
C TYR A 541 3.43 18.19 -6.28
N LEU A 542 2.29 17.50 -6.15
CA LEU A 542 2.03 16.57 -5.07
C LEU A 542 3.01 15.39 -5.05
N HIS A 543 3.44 14.92 -6.23
CA HIS A 543 4.44 13.85 -6.31
C HIS A 543 5.81 14.36 -5.83
N GLU A 544 6.27 15.49 -6.31
CA GLU A 544 7.55 16.08 -5.90
C GLU A 544 7.57 16.39 -4.40
N LEU A 545 6.48 16.93 -3.87
CA LEU A 545 6.33 17.21 -2.45
C LEU A 545 6.36 15.92 -1.61
N SER A 546 5.71 14.86 -2.07
CA SER A 546 5.78 13.54 -1.42
C SER A 546 7.22 13.02 -1.35
N GLU A 547 7.94 13.03 -2.47
CA GLU A 547 9.34 12.59 -2.51
C GLU A 547 10.26 13.48 -1.65
N GLN A 548 9.97 14.78 -1.59
CA GLN A 548 10.68 15.70 -0.72
C GLN A 548 10.47 15.36 0.77
N ARG A 549 9.21 15.11 1.19
CA ARG A 549 8.86 14.71 2.56
C ARG A 549 9.59 13.43 2.97
N ILE A 550 9.60 12.42 2.11
CA ILE A 550 10.30 11.16 2.36
C ILE A 550 11.81 11.39 2.52
N ARG A 551 12.43 12.22 1.68
CA ARG A 551 13.87 12.52 1.78
C ARG A 551 14.24 13.31 3.03
N GLN A 552 13.40 14.26 3.45
CA GLN A 552 13.64 15.13 4.62
C GLN A 552 13.31 14.45 5.95
N GLY A 553 12.43 13.47 5.94
CA GLY A 553 12.00 12.76 7.15
C GLY A 553 12.90 11.59 7.58
N ARG A 554 14.07 11.44 6.92
CA ARG A 554 15.08 10.41 7.23
C ARG A 554 15.94 10.79 8.41
#